data_d12d6035354ba96acaae7c8b8e363a64
#
_entry.id   d12d6035354ba96acaae7c8b8e363a64
#
_cell.length_a   1.000
_cell.length_b   1.000
_cell.length_c   1.000
_cell.angle_alpha   90.00
_cell.angle_beta   90.00
_cell.angle_gamma   90.00
#
_symmetry.space_group_name_H-M   'P 1'
#
loop_
_entity.id
_entity.type
_entity.pdbx_description
1 polymer ?
#
loop_
_entity_poly.entity_id
_entity_poly.type
_entity_poly.pdbx_seq_one_letter_code
_entity_poly.pdbx_strand_id
1 'polypeptide(L)'
;MGMILPTGIATDATTQYFFKDLVRRGSLVSLYDFENAKQLFEGVHRSFNFCLLTLTGRDQRVERAEFAFFAHDPSDLLKNDARFGLTPEEIRLLNPNTGCLPPLRSRRDAELLLALRKQGTFIILDSGHNPWGVGVRQGLFHLTLDGRNGIVTDGRASDDQVGLYEGKLIHQFDHRFASYVDSSLTSETSDLDKRDPRYSLRFRYHTSRRELDRRLGSSSRPGWLLVYRDIARNTDARSCIAAIIPRQATSYTLRTITQIGVDARGAGCLMANLNSFALDYGCRQLLSGTHLSDHIAFNLPVLPPSRYSLLAPWNRSSKVSEWIQQRVLRLVYCSH
;
A
#
# COMPACT_ATOMS: atom_id res chain seq x y z
N MET A 1 -8.23 -24.39 -25.82
CA MET A 1 -6.76 -24.38 -25.97
C MET A 1 -6.15 -24.29 -24.58
N GLY A 2 -5.17 -25.16 -24.29
CA GLY A 2 -4.41 -25.13 -23.04
C GLY A 2 -2.96 -24.73 -23.31
N MET A 3 -2.36 -23.95 -22.41
CA MET A 3 -0.97 -23.49 -22.53
C MET A 3 -0.32 -23.44 -21.15
N ILE A 4 1.00 -23.64 -21.13
CA ILE A 4 1.84 -23.39 -19.94
C ILE A 4 2.62 -22.10 -20.22
N LEU A 5 2.47 -21.12 -19.34
CA LEU A 5 3.05 -19.78 -19.49
C LEU A 5 3.54 -19.27 -18.12
N PRO A 6 4.47 -18.29 -18.09
CA PRO A 6 4.75 -17.56 -16.85
C PRO A 6 3.49 -16.90 -16.29
N THR A 7 3.28 -16.98 -14.97
CA THR A 7 2.06 -16.44 -14.30
C THR A 7 1.91 -14.92 -14.48
N GLY A 8 3.01 -14.22 -14.77
CA GLY A 8 2.99 -12.79 -15.13
C GLY A 8 2.01 -12.43 -16.23
N ILE A 9 1.57 -13.40 -17.05
CA ILE A 9 0.54 -13.17 -18.09
C ILE A 9 -0.76 -12.58 -17.51
N ALA A 10 -1.10 -12.87 -16.27
CA ALA A 10 -2.30 -12.41 -15.58
C ALA A 10 -2.02 -11.43 -14.43
N THR A 11 -0.80 -11.42 -13.88
CA THR A 11 -0.47 -10.67 -12.67
C THR A 11 0.37 -9.42 -12.93
N ASP A 12 1.08 -9.35 -14.06
CA ASP A 12 1.96 -8.22 -14.36
C ASP A 12 1.28 -7.14 -15.21
N ALA A 13 1.59 -5.88 -14.89
CA ALA A 13 1.07 -4.74 -15.64
C ALA A 13 1.55 -4.71 -17.11
N THR A 14 2.70 -5.33 -17.41
CA THR A 14 3.24 -5.41 -18.78
C THR A 14 2.35 -6.21 -19.74
N THR A 15 1.60 -7.17 -19.23
CA THR A 15 0.71 -8.05 -19.98
C THR A 15 -0.77 -7.67 -19.87
N GLN A 16 -1.08 -6.57 -19.18
CA GLN A 16 -2.44 -6.15 -18.84
C GLN A 16 -3.40 -6.07 -20.03
N TYR A 17 -2.95 -5.60 -21.18
CA TYR A 17 -3.81 -5.44 -22.36
C TYR A 17 -4.28 -6.78 -22.91
N PHE A 18 -3.39 -7.76 -22.95
CA PHE A 18 -3.72 -9.12 -23.37
C PHE A 18 -4.69 -9.77 -22.39
N PHE A 19 -4.40 -9.72 -21.09
CA PHE A 19 -5.27 -10.31 -20.06
C PHE A 19 -6.64 -9.65 -20.03
N LYS A 20 -6.71 -8.30 -20.09
CA LYS A 20 -7.98 -7.56 -20.19
C LYS A 20 -8.81 -7.99 -21.40
N ASP A 21 -8.17 -8.25 -22.54
CA ASP A 21 -8.89 -8.67 -23.75
C ASP A 21 -9.47 -10.08 -23.59
N LEU A 22 -8.73 -11.03 -23.00
CA LEU A 22 -9.24 -12.37 -22.68
C LEU A 22 -10.46 -12.31 -21.75
N VAL A 23 -10.37 -11.52 -20.69
CA VAL A 23 -11.45 -11.33 -19.72
C VAL A 23 -12.67 -10.68 -20.39
N ARG A 24 -12.47 -9.61 -21.17
CA ARG A 24 -13.54 -8.90 -21.89
C ARG A 24 -14.28 -9.78 -22.89
N ARG A 25 -13.56 -10.65 -23.59
CA ARG A 25 -14.14 -11.59 -24.57
C ARG A 25 -14.84 -12.77 -23.91
N GLY A 26 -14.61 -13.00 -22.62
CA GLY A 26 -15.08 -14.20 -21.91
C GLY A 26 -14.40 -15.46 -22.44
N SER A 27 -13.16 -15.33 -22.95
CA SER A 27 -12.38 -16.45 -23.47
C SER A 27 -11.61 -17.21 -22.41
N LEU A 28 -11.43 -16.65 -21.22
CA LEU A 28 -10.69 -17.23 -20.12
C LEU A 28 -11.54 -18.30 -19.41
N VAL A 29 -11.13 -19.55 -19.46
CA VAL A 29 -11.79 -20.67 -18.77
C VAL A 29 -11.19 -20.85 -17.39
N SER A 30 -9.86 -21.03 -17.33
CA SER A 30 -9.15 -21.21 -16.06
C SER A 30 -7.71 -20.74 -16.14
N LEU A 31 -7.17 -20.35 -14.98
CA LEU A 31 -5.76 -20.07 -14.77
C LEU A 31 -5.35 -20.67 -13.42
N TYR A 32 -4.47 -21.68 -13.47
CA TYR A 32 -3.93 -22.32 -12.27
C TYR A 32 -2.44 -22.05 -12.18
N ASP A 33 -2.06 -21.26 -11.17
CA ASP A 33 -0.68 -20.86 -10.90
C ASP A 33 0.02 -21.89 -10.03
N PHE A 34 1.27 -22.17 -10.39
CA PHE A 34 2.17 -23.08 -9.68
C PHE A 34 3.49 -22.39 -9.39
N GLU A 35 3.99 -22.58 -8.18
CA GLU A 35 5.41 -22.33 -7.87
C GLU A 35 6.22 -23.60 -8.24
N ASN A 36 7.38 -23.42 -8.90
CA ASN A 36 8.27 -24.51 -9.25
C ASN A 36 9.04 -25.08 -8.04
N ALA A 37 8.52 -24.90 -6.83
CA ALA A 37 9.17 -25.26 -5.57
C ALA A 37 9.56 -26.76 -5.50
N LYS A 38 8.74 -27.64 -6.08
CA LYS A 38 9.01 -29.08 -6.22
C LYS A 38 9.77 -29.43 -7.49
N GLN A 39 10.27 -28.46 -8.24
CA GLN A 39 11.01 -28.67 -9.50
C GLN A 39 10.23 -29.50 -10.53
N LEU A 40 8.96 -29.21 -10.75
CA LEU A 40 8.18 -29.78 -11.83
C LEU A 40 8.88 -29.56 -13.19
N PHE A 41 9.65 -28.47 -13.30
CA PHE A 41 10.56 -28.19 -14.39
C PHE A 41 12.00 -28.10 -13.82
N GLU A 42 12.79 -29.16 -14.03
CA GLU A 42 14.14 -29.31 -13.47
C GLU A 42 15.11 -28.17 -13.90
N GLY A 43 15.00 -27.68 -15.13
CA GLY A 43 15.84 -26.60 -15.67
C GLY A 43 15.43 -25.19 -15.25
N VAL A 44 14.37 -25.04 -14.45
CA VAL A 44 13.82 -23.73 -14.03
C VAL A 44 14.04 -23.54 -12.53
N HIS A 45 14.48 -22.33 -12.15
CA HIS A 45 14.70 -22.03 -10.74
C HIS A 45 13.41 -22.18 -9.90
N ARG A 46 13.56 -22.68 -8.67
CA ARG A 46 12.43 -23.04 -7.78
C ARG A 46 11.47 -21.89 -7.44
N SER A 47 11.93 -20.64 -7.50
CA SER A 47 11.10 -19.46 -7.22
C SER A 47 10.30 -18.95 -8.44
N PHE A 48 10.41 -19.60 -9.59
CA PHE A 48 9.63 -19.18 -10.76
C PHE A 48 8.22 -19.73 -10.69
N ASN A 49 7.28 -18.88 -11.04
CA ASN A 49 5.86 -19.22 -11.16
C ASN A 49 5.48 -19.42 -12.62
N PHE A 50 4.69 -20.46 -12.86
CA PHE A 50 4.08 -20.73 -14.16
C PHE A 50 2.59 -21.04 -13.97
N CYS A 51 1.80 -20.86 -15.00
CA CYS A 51 0.38 -21.16 -14.93
C CYS A 51 -0.06 -22.11 -16.06
N LEU A 52 -1.08 -22.89 -15.76
CA LEU A 52 -1.88 -23.60 -16.74
C LEU A 52 -3.03 -22.67 -17.15
N LEU A 53 -2.94 -22.13 -18.35
CA LEU A 53 -3.95 -21.22 -18.92
C LEU A 53 -4.84 -22.01 -19.87
N THR A 54 -6.16 -22.00 -19.63
CA THR A 54 -7.16 -22.59 -20.52
C THR A 54 -8.07 -21.54 -21.13
N LEU A 55 -8.20 -21.55 -22.45
CA LEU A 55 -9.02 -20.61 -23.21
C LEU A 55 -10.07 -21.32 -24.06
N THR A 56 -11.25 -20.69 -24.22
CA THR A 56 -12.25 -21.11 -25.21
C THR A 56 -11.98 -20.48 -26.59
N GLY A 57 -12.71 -20.96 -27.60
CA GLY A 57 -12.85 -20.32 -28.88
C GLY A 57 -13.79 -19.10 -28.82
N ARG A 58 -13.93 -18.42 -29.98
CA ARG A 58 -14.72 -17.17 -30.11
C ARG A 58 -16.23 -17.37 -29.86
N ASP A 59 -16.71 -18.57 -30.14
CA ASP A 59 -18.14 -18.88 -30.13
C ASP A 59 -18.66 -19.34 -28.77
N GLN A 60 -17.75 -19.55 -27.81
CA GLN A 60 -18.10 -19.97 -26.46
C GLN A 60 -17.59 -18.93 -25.46
N ARG A 61 -18.50 -18.32 -24.72
CA ARG A 61 -18.17 -17.41 -23.63
C ARG A 61 -18.28 -18.09 -22.28
N VAL A 62 -17.33 -17.81 -21.42
CA VAL A 62 -17.31 -18.23 -20.03
C VAL A 62 -17.75 -17.07 -19.16
N GLU A 63 -18.83 -17.29 -18.39
CA GLU A 63 -19.37 -16.28 -17.47
C GLU A 63 -18.49 -16.13 -16.23
N ARG A 64 -17.83 -17.21 -15.82
CA ARG A 64 -17.03 -17.29 -14.60
C ARG A 64 -15.77 -18.09 -14.86
N ALA A 65 -14.61 -17.42 -14.94
CA ALA A 65 -13.32 -18.08 -15.05
C ALA A 65 -12.88 -18.65 -13.70
N GLU A 66 -12.21 -19.82 -13.71
CA GLU A 66 -11.73 -20.48 -12.51
C GLU A 66 -10.24 -20.19 -12.27
N PHE A 67 -9.88 -19.94 -11.02
CA PHE A 67 -8.52 -19.58 -10.61
C PHE A 67 -8.05 -20.45 -9.44
N ALA A 68 -6.74 -20.72 -9.40
CA ALA A 68 -6.00 -21.17 -8.24
C ALA A 68 -4.61 -20.57 -8.27
N PHE A 69 -4.06 -20.23 -7.10
CA PHE A 69 -2.71 -19.67 -6.97
C PHE A 69 -1.90 -20.43 -5.92
N PHE A 70 -0.57 -20.34 -6.05
CA PHE A 70 0.40 -20.94 -5.12
C PHE A 70 0.31 -22.46 -5.00
N ALA A 71 -0.10 -23.16 -6.04
CA ALA A 71 -0.03 -24.62 -6.06
C ALA A 71 1.43 -25.06 -6.23
N HIS A 72 1.84 -26.12 -5.53
CA HIS A 72 3.15 -26.76 -5.67
C HIS A 72 3.05 -28.14 -6.35
N ASP A 73 1.82 -28.66 -6.46
CA ASP A 73 1.53 -29.98 -6.99
C ASP A 73 0.10 -29.98 -7.58
N PRO A 74 -0.16 -30.74 -8.65
CA PRO A 74 -1.51 -30.86 -9.20
C PRO A 74 -2.58 -31.27 -8.17
N SER A 75 -2.22 -32.06 -7.15
CA SER A 75 -3.12 -32.46 -6.07
C SER A 75 -3.57 -31.30 -5.19
N ASP A 76 -2.82 -30.19 -5.17
CA ASP A 76 -3.21 -28.99 -4.43
C ASP A 76 -4.50 -28.37 -4.98
N LEU A 77 -4.77 -28.55 -6.28
CA LEU A 77 -6.02 -28.10 -6.91
C LEU A 77 -7.26 -28.85 -6.44
N LEU A 78 -7.08 -30.02 -5.80
CA LEU A 78 -8.18 -30.84 -5.26
C LEU A 78 -8.57 -30.42 -3.83
N LYS A 79 -7.78 -29.57 -3.19
CA LYS A 79 -8.09 -29.06 -1.84
C LYS A 79 -9.34 -28.20 -1.86
N ASN A 80 -10.14 -28.32 -0.80
CA ASN A 80 -11.27 -27.42 -0.60
C ASN A 80 -10.79 -25.97 -0.57
N ASP A 81 -11.55 -25.08 -1.23
CA ASP A 81 -11.25 -23.64 -1.34
C ASP A 81 -9.98 -23.25 -2.11
N ALA A 82 -9.20 -24.18 -2.66
CA ALA A 82 -8.05 -23.86 -3.50
C ALA A 82 -8.47 -23.20 -4.81
N ARG A 83 -9.58 -23.63 -5.39
CA ARG A 83 -10.15 -23.11 -6.64
C ARG A 83 -11.33 -22.18 -6.36
N PHE A 84 -11.39 -21.07 -7.09
CA PHE A 84 -12.47 -20.12 -7.01
C PHE A 84 -12.77 -19.50 -8.37
N GLY A 85 -14.04 -19.16 -8.58
CA GLY A 85 -14.47 -18.53 -9.84
C GLY A 85 -14.65 -17.03 -9.67
N LEU A 86 -14.29 -16.26 -10.72
CA LEU A 86 -14.53 -14.82 -10.82
C LEU A 86 -15.20 -14.48 -12.14
N THR A 87 -16.18 -13.55 -12.09
CA THR A 87 -16.75 -12.96 -13.30
C THR A 87 -15.82 -11.88 -13.86
N PRO A 88 -15.97 -11.47 -15.12
CA PRO A 88 -15.24 -10.35 -15.69
C PRO A 88 -15.41 -9.03 -14.88
N GLU A 89 -16.57 -8.81 -14.30
CA GLU A 89 -16.84 -7.65 -13.44
C GLU A 89 -16.07 -7.72 -12.13
N GLU A 90 -16.04 -8.90 -11.49
CA GLU A 90 -15.28 -9.14 -10.26
C GLU A 90 -13.78 -8.96 -10.49
N ILE A 91 -13.25 -9.46 -11.62
CA ILE A 91 -11.84 -9.27 -11.99
C ILE A 91 -11.52 -7.77 -12.14
N ARG A 92 -12.36 -7.02 -12.85
CA ARG A 92 -12.19 -5.56 -12.99
C ARG A 92 -12.28 -4.82 -11.67
N LEU A 93 -13.15 -5.27 -10.76
CA LEU A 93 -13.28 -4.67 -9.44
C LEU A 93 -12.05 -4.90 -8.56
N LEU A 94 -11.38 -6.04 -8.70
CA LEU A 94 -10.16 -6.34 -7.94
C LEU A 94 -9.00 -5.39 -8.28
N ASN A 95 -8.85 -5.03 -9.56
CA ASN A 95 -7.79 -4.11 -10.01
C ASN A 95 -8.24 -3.33 -11.26
N PRO A 96 -8.95 -2.22 -11.12
CA PRO A 96 -9.52 -1.49 -12.26
C PRO A 96 -8.46 -0.77 -13.11
N ASN A 97 -7.32 -0.39 -12.54
CA ASN A 97 -6.28 0.31 -13.28
C ASN A 97 -5.63 -0.61 -14.31
N THR A 98 -5.14 -1.76 -13.90
CA THR A 98 -4.48 -2.71 -14.81
C THR A 98 -5.36 -3.87 -15.25
N GLY A 99 -6.44 -4.19 -14.52
CA GLY A 99 -7.24 -5.40 -14.73
C GLY A 99 -6.49 -6.70 -14.46
N CYS A 100 -5.24 -6.64 -13.97
CA CYS A 100 -4.48 -7.80 -13.55
C CYS A 100 -5.05 -8.40 -12.27
N LEU A 101 -4.88 -9.71 -12.10
CA LEU A 101 -5.34 -10.38 -10.89
C LEU A 101 -4.27 -10.32 -9.80
N PRO A 102 -4.66 -9.96 -8.56
CA PRO A 102 -3.81 -10.27 -7.42
C PRO A 102 -3.78 -11.80 -7.21
N PRO A 103 -2.62 -12.37 -6.86
CA PRO A 103 -2.52 -13.79 -6.55
C PRO A 103 -3.19 -14.07 -5.20
N LEU A 104 -4.41 -14.59 -5.21
CA LEU A 104 -5.23 -14.86 -4.03
C LEU A 104 -5.06 -16.32 -3.59
N ARG A 105 -4.86 -16.56 -2.28
CA ARG A 105 -4.54 -17.91 -1.75
C ARG A 105 -5.76 -18.83 -1.66
N SER A 106 -6.96 -18.26 -1.56
CA SER A 106 -8.17 -19.04 -1.35
C SER A 106 -9.42 -18.36 -1.90
N ARG A 107 -10.50 -19.10 -2.01
CA ARG A 107 -11.84 -18.57 -2.28
C ARG A 107 -12.20 -17.49 -1.25
N ARG A 108 -11.90 -17.72 0.02
CA ARG A 108 -12.22 -16.79 1.10
C ARG A 108 -11.50 -15.45 0.94
N ASP A 109 -10.24 -15.47 0.49
CA ASP A 109 -9.49 -14.23 0.20
C ASP A 109 -10.13 -13.45 -0.93
N ALA A 110 -10.56 -14.12 -2.00
CA ALA A 110 -11.28 -13.49 -3.11
C ALA A 110 -12.59 -12.83 -2.64
N GLU A 111 -13.40 -13.54 -1.86
CA GLU A 111 -14.66 -13.04 -1.31
C GLU A 111 -14.45 -11.83 -0.41
N LEU A 112 -13.47 -11.89 0.50
CA LEU A 112 -13.16 -10.78 1.42
C LEU A 112 -12.64 -9.56 0.67
N LEU A 113 -11.72 -9.74 -0.28
CA LEU A 113 -11.20 -8.62 -1.07
C LEU A 113 -12.30 -7.99 -1.92
N LEU A 114 -13.16 -8.79 -2.54
CA LEU A 114 -14.33 -8.27 -3.27
C LEU A 114 -15.30 -7.52 -2.36
N ALA A 115 -15.54 -8.00 -1.14
CA ALA A 115 -16.38 -7.31 -0.17
C ALA A 115 -15.79 -5.95 0.23
N LEU A 116 -14.47 -5.88 0.47
CA LEU A 116 -13.76 -4.62 0.73
C LEU A 116 -13.87 -3.67 -0.47
N ARG A 117 -13.72 -4.17 -1.70
CA ARG A 117 -13.84 -3.39 -2.94
C ARG A 117 -15.24 -2.82 -3.15
N LYS A 118 -16.27 -3.57 -2.81
CA LYS A 118 -17.68 -3.12 -2.92
C LYS A 118 -18.02 -2.02 -1.90
N GLN A 119 -17.38 -1.99 -0.75
CA GLN A 119 -17.60 -0.98 0.31
C GLN A 119 -16.67 0.23 0.17
N GLY A 120 -15.48 0.02 -0.34
CA GLY A 120 -14.45 1.03 -0.49
C GLY A 120 -14.47 1.72 -1.85
N THR A 121 -13.55 2.64 -2.00
CA THR A 121 -13.17 3.23 -3.27
C THR A 121 -11.66 3.09 -3.45
N PHE A 122 -11.15 3.49 -4.59
CA PHE A 122 -9.72 3.53 -4.84
C PHE A 122 -9.16 4.88 -4.39
N ILE A 123 -7.89 4.92 -3.96
CA ILE A 123 -7.25 6.18 -3.60
C ILE A 123 -7.16 7.07 -4.85
N ILE A 124 -6.61 6.52 -5.94
CA ILE A 124 -6.54 7.20 -7.24
C ILE A 124 -6.78 6.17 -8.35
N LEU A 125 -7.64 6.50 -9.31
CA LEU A 125 -7.80 5.74 -10.56
C LEU A 125 -7.13 6.45 -11.73
N ASP A 126 -6.65 5.69 -12.69
CA ASP A 126 -6.07 6.20 -13.95
C ASP A 126 -7.07 7.07 -14.74
N SER A 127 -8.38 6.87 -14.52
CA SER A 127 -9.45 7.72 -15.05
C SER A 127 -9.52 9.12 -14.43
N GLY A 128 -8.68 9.42 -13.43
CA GLY A 128 -8.67 10.69 -12.70
C GLY A 128 -9.58 10.72 -11.46
N HIS A 129 -10.29 9.64 -11.13
CA HIS A 129 -11.08 9.56 -9.90
C HIS A 129 -10.16 9.57 -8.68
N ASN A 130 -10.28 10.63 -7.86
CA ASN A 130 -9.46 10.87 -6.68
C ASN A 130 -10.32 11.51 -5.58
N PRO A 131 -11.14 10.75 -4.89
CA PRO A 131 -12.13 11.29 -3.94
C PRO A 131 -11.51 11.94 -2.71
N TRP A 132 -10.27 11.60 -2.38
CA TRP A 132 -9.51 12.21 -1.29
C TRP A 132 -8.69 13.44 -1.73
N GLY A 133 -8.61 13.72 -3.04
CA GLY A 133 -7.80 14.79 -3.60
C GLY A 133 -6.31 14.67 -3.24
N VAL A 134 -5.80 13.43 -3.17
CA VAL A 134 -4.41 13.20 -2.76
C VAL A 134 -3.45 13.29 -3.92
N GLY A 135 -2.27 13.88 -3.67
CA GLY A 135 -1.08 13.76 -4.49
C GLY A 135 0.01 13.03 -3.68
N VAL A 136 0.68 12.07 -4.29
CA VAL A 136 1.69 11.26 -3.62
C VAL A 136 3.04 11.42 -4.30
N ARG A 137 4.11 11.48 -3.52
CA ARG A 137 5.50 11.43 -4.01
C ARG A 137 6.26 10.33 -3.30
N GLN A 138 7.05 9.60 -4.06
CA GLN A 138 8.03 8.65 -3.52
C GLN A 138 9.18 9.43 -2.91
N GLY A 139 9.11 9.65 -1.59
CA GLY A 139 10.08 10.44 -0.85
C GLY A 139 10.32 11.85 -1.43
N LEU A 140 10.75 12.73 -0.61
CA LEU A 140 11.17 14.05 -1.07
C LEU A 140 12.66 14.08 -1.42
N PHE A 141 13.44 13.17 -0.81
CA PHE A 141 14.88 13.13 -0.94
C PHE A 141 15.40 11.72 -1.22
N HIS A 142 16.36 11.63 -2.13
CA HIS A 142 17.04 10.38 -2.48
C HIS A 142 18.43 10.35 -1.84
N LEU A 143 18.62 9.51 -0.82
CA LEU A 143 19.83 9.50 0.02
C LEU A 143 21.14 9.43 -0.80
N THR A 144 21.17 8.59 -1.84
CA THR A 144 22.40 8.43 -2.66
C THR A 144 22.62 9.64 -3.58
N LEU A 145 21.60 10.04 -4.35
CA LEU A 145 21.74 11.09 -5.35
C LEU A 145 21.87 12.47 -4.69
N ASP A 146 20.95 12.78 -3.77
CA ASP A 146 20.96 14.06 -3.06
C ASP A 146 22.16 14.18 -2.10
N GLY A 147 22.65 13.04 -1.54
CA GLY A 147 23.88 13.00 -0.74
C GLY A 147 25.11 13.32 -1.57
N ARG A 148 25.25 12.74 -2.78
CA ARG A 148 26.36 13.07 -3.70
C ARG A 148 26.38 14.54 -4.11
N ASN A 149 25.20 15.16 -4.22
CA ASN A 149 25.04 16.55 -4.59
C ASN A 149 25.12 17.52 -3.39
N GLY A 150 25.42 17.04 -2.18
CA GLY A 150 25.49 17.85 -0.95
C GLY A 150 24.16 18.44 -0.47
N ILE A 151 23.03 17.97 -1.03
CA ILE A 151 21.68 18.42 -0.65
C ILE A 151 21.24 17.73 0.64
N VAL A 152 21.62 16.46 0.82
CA VAL A 152 21.43 15.67 2.03
C VAL A 152 22.78 15.45 2.68
N THR A 153 22.89 15.75 3.97
CA THR A 153 24.09 15.58 4.79
C THR A 153 23.89 14.44 5.79
N ASP A 154 24.98 13.70 6.08
CA ASP A 154 25.04 12.68 7.13
C ASP A 154 25.64 13.28 8.40
N GLY A 155 25.13 12.94 9.57
CA GLY A 155 25.65 13.37 10.87
C GLY A 155 24.87 14.50 11.54
N ARG A 156 25.58 15.37 12.30
CA ARG A 156 24.94 16.38 13.14
C ARG A 156 24.36 17.53 12.30
N ALA A 157 23.11 17.93 12.62
CA ALA A 157 22.45 19.06 11.98
C ALA A 157 23.07 20.41 12.36
N SER A 158 23.04 21.36 11.43
CA SER A 158 23.16 22.79 11.71
C SER A 158 21.79 23.41 11.99
N ASP A 159 21.76 24.65 12.52
CA ASP A 159 20.51 25.31 12.98
C ASP A 159 19.47 25.53 11.87
N ASP A 160 19.90 25.66 10.62
CA ASP A 160 19.03 25.85 9.44
C ASP A 160 18.58 24.53 8.80
N GLN A 161 19.04 23.39 9.31
CA GLN A 161 18.72 22.07 8.78
C GLN A 161 17.52 21.42 9.50
N VAL A 162 16.85 20.56 8.77
CA VAL A 162 15.74 19.73 9.26
C VAL A 162 16.10 18.25 9.11
N GLY A 163 15.61 17.45 10.03
CA GLY A 163 15.81 16.01 10.02
C GLY A 163 15.07 15.34 8.86
N LEU A 164 15.62 14.21 8.40
CA LEU A 164 15.07 13.44 7.31
C LEU A 164 14.52 12.12 7.84
N TYR A 165 13.20 11.98 7.78
CA TYR A 165 12.51 10.75 8.16
C TYR A 165 12.78 9.61 7.19
N GLU A 166 13.08 8.45 7.74
CA GLU A 166 13.14 7.16 7.03
C GLU A 166 11.98 6.26 7.49
N GLY A 167 11.58 5.30 6.67
CA GLY A 167 10.47 4.40 6.97
C GLY A 167 10.57 3.70 8.33
N LYS A 168 11.79 3.31 8.74
CA LYS A 168 12.04 2.64 10.03
C LYS A 168 11.81 3.51 11.27
N LEU A 169 11.74 4.84 11.12
CA LEU A 169 11.53 5.77 12.23
C LEU A 169 10.07 5.96 12.60
N ILE A 170 9.14 5.50 11.78
CA ILE A 170 7.69 5.61 12.04
C ILE A 170 7.05 4.25 12.23
N HIS A 171 5.92 4.21 12.92
CA HIS A 171 4.99 3.08 12.93
C HIS A 171 3.54 3.58 12.78
N GLN A 172 2.55 2.69 12.84
CA GLN A 172 1.13 3.08 12.74
C GLN A 172 0.80 4.14 13.79
N PHE A 173 0.35 5.32 13.33
CA PHE A 173 0.03 6.51 14.15
C PHE A 173 1.22 7.14 14.89
N ASP A 174 2.38 6.50 14.92
CA ASP A 174 3.53 6.88 15.74
C ASP A 174 4.69 7.39 14.86
N HIS A 175 4.90 8.70 14.86
CA HIS A 175 6.03 9.33 14.17
C HIS A 175 7.33 9.32 14.99
N ARG A 176 7.28 8.89 16.25
CA ARG A 176 8.44 8.74 17.16
C ARG A 176 8.71 7.29 17.50
N PHE A 177 8.39 6.38 16.58
CA PHE A 177 8.54 4.93 16.81
C PHE A 177 9.98 4.53 17.11
N ALA A 178 10.93 5.01 16.33
CA ALA A 178 12.35 4.71 16.53
C ALA A 178 13.22 5.95 16.29
N SER A 179 14.41 5.96 16.88
CA SER A 179 15.40 7.03 16.81
C SER A 179 16.78 6.45 16.55
N TYR A 180 17.66 7.21 15.94
CA TYR A 180 19.05 6.82 15.84
C TYR A 180 19.75 6.90 17.21
N VAL A 181 20.47 5.85 17.59
CA VAL A 181 21.35 5.82 18.77
C VAL A 181 22.79 6.17 18.41
N ASP A 182 23.20 5.80 17.19
CA ASP A 182 24.47 6.18 16.57
C ASP A 182 24.31 6.45 15.06
N SER A 183 25.41 6.51 14.30
CA SER A 183 25.40 6.79 12.86
C SER A 183 24.75 5.69 12.00
N SER A 184 24.50 4.50 12.53
CA SER A 184 24.03 3.34 11.76
C SER A 184 22.84 2.61 12.40
N LEU A 185 22.79 2.58 13.72
CA LEU A 185 21.83 1.80 14.50
C LEU A 185 20.65 2.65 14.93
N THR A 186 19.45 2.11 14.78
CA THR A 186 18.21 2.67 15.34
C THR A 186 17.70 1.79 16.45
N SER A 187 17.07 2.39 17.47
CA SER A 187 16.35 1.71 18.54
C SER A 187 14.92 2.24 18.64
N GLU A 188 14.01 1.40 19.04
CA GLU A 188 12.65 1.83 19.39
C GLU A 188 12.70 2.85 20.54
N THR A 189 11.89 3.90 20.41
CA THR A 189 11.77 4.93 21.43
C THR A 189 11.00 4.38 22.62
N SER A 190 11.58 4.51 23.81
CA SER A 190 10.94 4.02 25.04
C SER A 190 9.66 4.80 25.38
N ASP A 191 8.78 4.18 26.17
CA ASP A 191 7.56 4.86 26.66
C ASP A 191 7.90 6.07 27.53
N LEU A 192 9.04 6.03 28.25
CA LEU A 192 9.52 7.17 29.04
C LEU A 192 9.89 8.34 28.14
N ASP A 193 10.67 8.09 27.09
CA ASP A 193 11.04 9.13 26.12
C ASP A 193 9.79 9.70 25.42
N LYS A 194 8.83 8.85 25.04
CA LYS A 194 7.58 9.31 24.41
C LYS A 194 6.72 10.18 25.33
N ARG A 195 6.86 10.04 26.65
CA ARG A 195 6.17 10.88 27.65
C ARG A 195 6.89 12.19 27.95
N ASP A 196 8.19 12.30 27.63
CA ASP A 196 8.91 13.56 27.76
C ASP A 196 8.52 14.51 26.62
N PRO A 197 7.88 15.65 26.91
CA PRO A 197 7.51 16.63 25.88
C PRO A 197 8.72 17.26 25.18
N ARG A 198 9.90 17.22 25.77
CA ARG A 198 11.15 17.73 25.20
C ARG A 198 11.90 16.71 24.37
N TYR A 199 11.45 15.44 24.36
CA TYR A 199 12.11 14.41 23.58
C TYR A 199 11.99 14.69 22.08
N SER A 200 13.12 14.72 21.39
CA SER A 200 13.24 14.89 19.96
C SER A 200 13.97 13.70 19.33
N LEU A 201 13.47 13.21 18.20
CA LEU A 201 14.14 12.17 17.45
C LEU A 201 15.53 12.62 17.01
N ARG A 202 16.48 11.69 17.07
CA ARG A 202 17.78 11.84 16.41
C ARG A 202 17.69 11.31 14.99
N PHE A 203 17.97 12.17 14.04
CA PHE A 203 18.03 11.83 12.63
C PHE A 203 19.50 11.60 12.24
N ARG A 204 19.74 10.67 11.33
CA ARG A 204 21.05 10.49 10.72
C ARG A 204 21.28 11.50 9.61
N TYR A 205 20.25 11.71 8.78
CA TYR A 205 20.32 12.55 7.60
C TYR A 205 19.57 13.85 7.79
N HIS A 206 20.12 14.92 7.18
CA HIS A 206 19.57 16.27 7.28
C HIS A 206 19.61 16.96 5.93
N THR A 207 18.74 17.95 5.76
CA THR A 207 18.73 18.85 4.59
C THR A 207 18.36 20.26 5.03
N SER A 208 18.63 21.26 4.19
CA SER A 208 18.24 22.64 4.53
C SER A 208 16.72 22.80 4.49
N ARG A 209 16.20 23.66 5.39
CA ARG A 209 14.78 24.06 5.39
C ARG A 209 14.35 24.65 4.06
N ARG A 210 15.21 25.46 3.44
CA ARG A 210 14.98 26.05 2.10
C ARG A 210 14.75 24.97 1.04
N GLU A 211 15.53 23.91 1.03
CA GLU A 211 15.38 22.82 0.06
C GLU A 211 14.11 21.99 0.30
N LEU A 212 13.77 21.77 1.57
CA LEU A 212 12.48 21.15 1.92
C LEU A 212 11.30 21.97 1.39
N ASP A 213 11.31 23.30 1.62
CA ASP A 213 10.24 24.18 1.15
C ASP A 213 10.18 24.25 -0.38
N ARG A 214 11.32 24.24 -1.06
CA ARG A 214 11.39 24.16 -2.52
C ARG A 214 10.72 22.90 -3.07
N ARG A 215 10.96 21.75 -2.43
CA ARG A 215 10.40 20.47 -2.87
C ARG A 215 8.94 20.27 -2.50
N LEU A 216 8.53 20.74 -1.33
CA LEU A 216 7.13 20.67 -0.91
C LEU A 216 6.25 21.75 -1.56
N GLY A 217 6.83 22.86 -2.04
CA GLY A 217 6.11 24.05 -2.50
C GLY A 217 5.74 24.99 -1.35
N SER A 218 5.09 26.11 -1.67
CA SER A 218 4.92 27.28 -0.80
C SER A 218 4.44 27.01 0.63
N SER A 219 4.76 27.95 1.52
CA SER A 219 4.55 27.95 2.97
C SER A 219 3.10 27.90 3.49
N SER A 220 2.09 27.94 2.62
CA SER A 220 0.67 27.88 3.00
C SER A 220 0.17 26.46 3.35
N ARG A 221 1.05 25.46 3.40
CA ARG A 221 0.72 24.07 3.73
C ARG A 221 0.78 23.83 5.23
N PRO A 222 0.03 22.82 5.73
CA PRO A 222 0.02 22.50 7.15
C PRO A 222 1.42 22.18 7.69
N GLY A 223 1.62 22.43 8.98
CA GLY A 223 2.86 22.10 9.70
C GLY A 223 3.15 20.60 9.87
N TRP A 224 2.42 19.76 9.14
CA TRP A 224 2.51 18.29 9.19
C TRP A 224 2.41 17.66 7.80
N LEU A 225 2.83 16.41 7.67
CA LEU A 225 2.71 15.59 6.47
C LEU A 225 2.10 14.23 6.83
N LEU A 226 1.21 13.72 5.99
CA LEU A 226 0.77 12.33 6.04
C LEU A 226 1.71 11.48 5.18
N VAL A 227 2.26 10.44 5.76
CA VAL A 227 3.22 9.55 5.10
C VAL A 227 2.85 8.09 5.31
N TYR A 228 3.34 7.20 4.42
CA TYR A 228 3.29 5.75 4.64
C TYR A 228 4.60 5.10 4.23
N ARG A 229 4.91 3.94 4.84
CA ARG A 229 6.13 3.18 4.51
C ARG A 229 6.05 2.63 3.10
N ASP A 230 7.12 2.81 2.32
CA ASP A 230 7.31 2.16 1.03
C ASP A 230 7.73 0.68 1.22
N ILE A 231 8.67 0.42 2.13
CA ILE A 231 9.16 -0.94 2.39
C ILE A 231 8.12 -1.69 3.22
N ALA A 232 7.53 -2.70 2.60
CA ALA A 232 6.52 -3.56 3.20
C ALA A 232 6.47 -4.91 2.49
N ARG A 233 6.25 -5.97 3.25
CA ARG A 233 6.07 -7.34 2.73
C ARG A 233 4.71 -7.87 3.16
N ASN A 234 4.17 -8.81 2.40
CA ASN A 234 2.94 -9.51 2.77
C ASN A 234 3.10 -10.41 4.02
N THR A 235 4.35 -10.71 4.43
CA THR A 235 4.70 -11.49 5.62
C THR A 235 5.00 -10.65 6.84
N ASP A 236 5.12 -9.32 6.71
CA ASP A 236 5.38 -8.44 7.85
C ASP A 236 4.17 -8.41 8.82
N ALA A 237 4.39 -8.05 10.08
CA ALA A 237 3.31 -7.91 11.06
C ALA A 237 2.24 -6.92 10.58
N ARG A 238 2.67 -5.86 9.86
CA ARG A 238 1.82 -4.88 9.18
C ARG A 238 2.37 -4.55 7.80
N SER A 239 1.50 -4.60 6.80
CA SER A 239 1.85 -4.31 5.40
C SER A 239 1.60 -2.85 5.03
N CYS A 240 0.63 -2.20 5.67
CA CYS A 240 0.37 -0.78 5.51
C CYS A 240 0.61 -0.04 6.83
N ILE A 241 1.59 0.86 6.83
CA ILE A 241 1.98 1.65 8.01
C ILE A 241 1.99 3.11 7.62
N ALA A 242 1.06 3.88 8.17
CA ALA A 242 0.92 5.31 7.93
C ALA A 242 1.02 6.11 9.23
N ALA A 243 1.61 7.29 9.15
CA ALA A 243 1.72 8.23 10.25
C ALA A 243 1.60 9.68 9.78
N ILE A 244 1.19 10.56 10.68
CA ILE A 244 1.35 12.00 10.52
C ILE A 244 2.67 12.37 11.20
N ILE A 245 3.55 13.00 10.45
CA ILE A 245 4.85 13.52 10.92
C ILE A 245 4.83 15.05 10.92
N PRO A 246 5.65 15.72 11.75
CA PRO A 246 5.94 17.15 11.59
C PRO A 246 6.41 17.44 10.15
N ARG A 247 6.31 18.71 9.72
CA ARG A 247 6.80 19.16 8.40
C ARG A 247 8.33 19.03 8.35
N GLN A 248 8.79 17.83 8.02
CA GLN A 248 10.19 17.43 7.93
C GLN A 248 10.48 16.80 6.58
N ALA A 249 11.74 16.58 6.26
CA ALA A 249 12.16 15.89 5.07
C ALA A 249 11.82 14.38 5.15
N THR A 250 11.61 13.73 4.01
CA THR A 250 11.34 12.28 3.91
C THR A 250 12.25 11.63 2.90
N SER A 251 12.81 10.48 3.25
CA SER A 251 13.59 9.66 2.32
C SER A 251 12.69 8.89 1.35
N TYR A 252 13.30 8.26 0.36
CA TYR A 252 12.60 7.40 -0.61
C TYR A 252 11.93 6.16 0.02
N THR A 253 12.24 5.84 1.28
CA THR A 253 11.59 4.74 2.01
C THR A 253 10.24 5.14 2.62
N LEU A 254 9.86 6.41 2.47
CA LEU A 254 8.55 6.96 2.82
C LEU A 254 7.88 7.55 1.59
N ARG A 255 6.62 7.19 1.39
CA ARG A 255 5.73 7.86 0.46
C ARG A 255 5.09 9.04 1.16
N THR A 256 5.21 10.22 0.58
CA THR A 256 4.68 11.46 1.15
C THR A 256 3.43 11.89 0.40
N ILE A 257 2.34 12.05 1.12
CA ILE A 257 1.11 12.63 0.59
C ILE A 257 1.31 14.14 0.59
N THR A 258 1.65 14.70 -0.58
CA THR A 258 2.02 16.11 -0.75
C THR A 258 0.83 17.04 -0.96
N GLN A 259 -0.32 16.48 -1.30
CA GLN A 259 -1.58 17.19 -1.46
C GLN A 259 -2.68 16.32 -0.85
N ILE A 260 -3.63 16.97 -0.19
CA ILE A 260 -4.82 16.30 0.32
C ILE A 260 -6.00 17.27 0.20
N GLY A 261 -7.07 16.81 -0.44
CA GLY A 261 -8.26 17.61 -0.74
C GLY A 261 -9.27 17.71 0.41
N VAL A 262 -8.88 17.25 1.61
CA VAL A 262 -9.70 17.28 2.83
C VAL A 262 -8.98 18.03 3.94
N ASP A 263 -9.71 18.46 4.96
CA ASP A 263 -9.17 19.12 6.15
C ASP A 263 -8.34 18.16 7.04
N ALA A 264 -7.77 18.67 8.12
CA ALA A 264 -6.97 17.88 9.06
C ALA A 264 -7.75 16.70 9.68
N ARG A 265 -9.08 16.86 9.87
CA ARG A 265 -9.96 15.79 10.35
C ARG A 265 -10.08 14.68 9.32
N GLY A 266 -10.26 15.03 8.05
CA GLY A 266 -10.28 14.09 6.94
C GLY A 266 -8.95 13.38 6.77
N ALA A 267 -7.81 14.08 6.90
CA ALA A 267 -6.49 13.47 6.89
C ALA A 267 -6.31 12.42 8.00
N GLY A 268 -6.79 12.71 9.20
CA GLY A 268 -6.85 11.75 10.31
C GLY A 268 -7.70 10.52 9.99
N CYS A 269 -8.83 10.71 9.31
CA CYS A 269 -9.69 9.61 8.84
C CYS A 269 -8.98 8.74 7.79
N LEU A 270 -8.29 9.35 6.83
CA LEU A 270 -7.52 8.62 5.83
C LEU A 270 -6.40 7.80 6.49
N MET A 271 -5.64 8.41 7.41
CA MET A 271 -4.60 7.69 8.16
C MET A 271 -5.16 6.52 8.96
N ALA A 272 -6.31 6.71 9.64
CA ALA A 272 -6.96 5.64 10.38
C ALA A 272 -7.42 4.50 9.47
N ASN A 273 -7.90 4.83 8.26
CA ASN A 273 -8.26 3.84 7.25
C ASN A 273 -7.04 3.06 6.78
N LEU A 274 -5.94 3.75 6.41
CA LEU A 274 -4.68 3.14 6.00
C LEU A 274 -4.11 2.18 7.05
N ASN A 275 -4.30 2.49 8.33
CA ASN A 275 -3.83 1.68 9.45
C ASN A 275 -4.84 0.61 9.93
N SER A 276 -6.02 0.51 9.31
CA SER A 276 -7.03 -0.47 9.72
C SER A 276 -6.62 -1.91 9.36
N PHE A 277 -7.06 -2.88 10.16
CA PHE A 277 -6.85 -4.32 9.87
C PHE A 277 -7.45 -4.74 8.53
N ALA A 278 -8.61 -4.21 8.20
CA ALA A 278 -9.30 -4.54 6.95
C ALA A 278 -8.49 -4.08 5.74
N LEU A 279 -7.92 -2.87 5.79
CA LEU A 279 -7.08 -2.38 4.71
C LEU A 279 -5.72 -3.07 4.67
N ASP A 280 -5.11 -3.35 5.82
CA ASP A 280 -3.87 -4.11 5.91
C ASP A 280 -4.02 -5.51 5.27
N TYR A 281 -5.15 -6.17 5.53
CA TYR A 281 -5.49 -7.45 4.88
C TYR A 281 -5.59 -7.29 3.36
N GLY A 282 -6.32 -6.27 2.87
CA GLY A 282 -6.40 -5.98 1.43
C GLY A 282 -5.05 -5.65 0.80
N CYS A 283 -4.21 -4.91 1.52
CA CYS A 283 -2.84 -4.59 1.11
C CYS A 283 -1.98 -5.84 0.94
N ARG A 284 -2.06 -6.81 1.88
CA ARG A 284 -1.35 -8.09 1.80
C ARG A 284 -1.67 -8.88 0.55
N GLN A 285 -2.93 -8.86 0.12
CA GLN A 285 -3.34 -9.56 -1.09
C GLN A 285 -2.78 -8.93 -2.37
N LEU A 286 -2.43 -7.64 -2.33
CA LEU A 286 -1.89 -6.90 -3.47
C LEU A 286 -0.35 -6.86 -3.50
N LEU A 287 0.30 -7.14 -2.36
CA LEU A 287 1.76 -7.11 -2.24
C LEU A 287 2.38 -8.41 -2.75
N SER A 288 3.05 -8.34 -3.89
CA SER A 288 3.85 -9.42 -4.46
C SER A 288 5.36 -9.28 -4.22
N GLY A 289 5.82 -8.11 -3.76
CA GLY A 289 7.22 -7.78 -3.53
C GLY A 289 7.48 -7.16 -2.16
N THR A 290 8.50 -6.30 -2.10
CA THR A 290 8.97 -5.65 -0.87
C THR A 290 8.64 -4.15 -0.81
N HIS A 291 7.78 -3.66 -1.72
CA HIS A 291 7.44 -2.25 -1.84
C HIS A 291 5.94 -2.04 -1.95
N LEU A 292 5.39 -1.21 -1.08
CA LEU A 292 4.06 -0.62 -1.24
C LEU A 292 4.18 0.59 -2.19
N SER A 293 4.39 0.27 -3.48
CA SER A 293 4.53 1.28 -4.53
C SER A 293 3.23 2.06 -4.74
N ASP A 294 3.32 3.22 -5.41
CA ASP A 294 2.15 4.04 -5.74
C ASP A 294 1.08 3.25 -6.50
N HIS A 295 1.52 2.40 -7.43
CA HIS A 295 0.64 1.52 -8.19
C HIS A 295 -0.21 0.60 -7.29
N ILE A 296 0.38 0.01 -6.24
CA ILE A 296 -0.34 -0.83 -5.27
C ILE A 296 -1.18 0.03 -4.35
N ALA A 297 -0.59 1.11 -3.79
CA ALA A 297 -1.26 1.99 -2.84
C ALA A 297 -2.53 2.63 -3.43
N PHE A 298 -2.49 3.08 -4.69
CA PHE A 298 -3.65 3.68 -5.36
C PHE A 298 -4.80 2.69 -5.55
N ASN A 299 -4.48 1.41 -5.62
CA ASN A 299 -5.45 0.32 -5.71
C ASN A 299 -5.95 -0.17 -4.33
N LEU A 300 -5.55 0.42 -3.20
CA LEU A 300 -6.08 0.01 -1.90
C LEU A 300 -7.57 0.37 -1.74
N PRO A 301 -8.38 -0.51 -1.11
CA PRO A 301 -9.82 -0.30 -0.93
C PRO A 301 -10.09 0.63 0.28
N VAL A 302 -9.90 1.93 0.11
CA VAL A 302 -10.18 2.93 1.16
C VAL A 302 -11.65 3.32 1.16
N LEU A 303 -12.21 3.66 2.32
CA LEU A 303 -13.55 4.24 2.40
C LEU A 303 -13.52 5.68 1.84
N PRO A 304 -14.51 6.12 1.06
CA PRO A 304 -14.55 7.48 0.54
C PRO A 304 -14.81 8.51 1.67
N PRO A 305 -14.39 9.78 1.51
CA PRO A 305 -14.61 10.83 2.52
C PRO A 305 -16.06 10.98 2.99
N SER A 306 -17.01 10.75 2.09
CA SER A 306 -18.46 10.82 2.39
C SER A 306 -18.90 9.85 3.48
N ARG A 307 -18.28 8.70 3.63
CA ARG A 307 -18.59 7.72 4.69
C ARG A 307 -18.31 8.27 6.09
N TYR A 308 -17.30 9.10 6.21
CA TYR A 308 -16.91 9.70 7.50
C TYR A 308 -17.80 10.87 7.92
N SER A 309 -18.60 11.42 7.00
CA SER A 309 -19.59 12.46 7.29
C SER A 309 -20.89 11.90 7.85
N LEU A 310 -21.11 10.59 7.79
CA LEU A 310 -22.30 9.93 8.33
C LEU A 310 -22.25 9.89 9.86
N LEU A 311 -23.42 9.80 10.49
CA LEU A 311 -23.53 9.54 11.93
C LEU A 311 -22.96 8.16 12.26
N ALA A 312 -22.26 8.06 13.37
CA ALA A 312 -21.70 6.80 13.82
C ALA A 312 -22.82 5.82 14.21
N PRO A 313 -22.86 4.60 13.66
CA PRO A 313 -23.95 3.63 13.97
C PRO A 313 -24.05 3.31 15.47
N TRP A 314 -22.94 3.39 16.19
CA TRP A 314 -22.84 3.13 17.64
C TRP A 314 -23.00 4.39 18.50
N ASN A 315 -23.03 5.59 17.90
CA ASN A 315 -23.25 6.87 18.58
C ASN A 315 -23.88 7.88 17.63
N ARG A 316 -25.21 7.92 17.61
CA ARG A 316 -26.00 8.77 16.70
C ARG A 316 -25.88 10.28 16.98
N SER A 317 -25.19 10.69 18.04
CA SER A 317 -24.95 12.11 18.35
C SER A 317 -23.65 12.66 17.74
N SER A 318 -22.81 11.81 17.13
CA SER A 318 -21.54 12.23 16.52
C SER A 318 -21.33 11.62 15.14
N LYS A 319 -20.59 12.34 14.29
CA LYS A 319 -20.16 11.81 12.99
C LYS A 319 -19.02 10.80 13.18
N VAL A 320 -18.88 9.86 12.24
CA VAL A 320 -17.76 8.90 12.23
C VAL A 320 -16.41 9.63 12.26
N SER A 321 -16.27 10.74 11.51
CA SER A 321 -15.05 11.55 11.50
C SER A 321 -14.70 12.14 12.88
N GLU A 322 -15.68 12.58 13.66
CA GLU A 322 -15.46 13.14 14.98
C GLU A 322 -15.00 12.05 15.97
N TRP A 323 -15.65 10.90 15.91
CA TRP A 323 -15.29 9.75 16.71
C TRP A 323 -13.86 9.25 16.44
N ILE A 324 -13.46 9.20 15.14
CA ILE A 324 -12.11 8.80 14.74
C ILE A 324 -11.11 9.86 15.15
N GLN A 325 -11.39 11.15 14.91
CA GLN A 325 -10.46 12.24 15.24
C GLN A 325 -10.05 12.24 16.71
N GLN A 326 -11.00 12.05 17.62
CA GLN A 326 -10.68 11.99 19.06
C GLN A 326 -9.68 10.89 19.40
N ARG A 327 -9.73 9.76 18.69
CA ARG A 327 -8.82 8.62 18.89
C ARG A 327 -7.48 8.83 18.21
N VAL A 328 -7.52 9.32 16.98
CA VAL A 328 -6.30 9.67 16.23
C VAL A 328 -5.48 10.70 17.00
N LEU A 329 -6.11 11.75 17.53
CA LEU A 329 -5.41 12.75 18.33
C LEU A 329 -4.71 12.16 19.55
N ARG A 330 -5.35 11.20 20.24
CA ARG A 330 -4.73 10.52 21.40
C ARG A 330 -3.54 9.65 21.02
N LEU A 331 -3.52 9.12 19.79
CA LEU A 331 -2.43 8.26 19.29
C LEU A 331 -1.25 9.06 18.71
N VAL A 332 -1.52 10.22 18.12
CA VAL A 332 -0.51 11.04 17.45
C VAL A 332 -0.03 12.24 18.25
N TYR A 333 -0.79 12.61 19.30
CA TYR A 333 -0.47 13.79 20.11
C TYR A 333 0.81 13.57 20.91
N CYS A 334 1.72 14.51 20.75
CA CYS A 334 2.91 14.64 21.56
C CYS A 334 2.77 15.95 22.33
N SER A 335 2.74 15.91 23.65
CA SER A 335 2.80 17.12 24.47
C SER A 335 4.10 17.87 24.18
N HIS A 336 4.00 19.16 23.99
CA HIS A 336 5.13 20.09 23.90
C HIS A 336 5.19 20.90 25.17
#